data_2fc71f79e3cabebf6d1d19cf18ed2b58
#
_entry.id   2fc71f79e3cabebf6d1d19cf18ed2b58
#
_cell.length_a   1.000
_cell.length_b   1.000
_cell.length_c   1.000
_cell.angle_alpha   90.00
_cell.angle_beta   90.00
_cell.angle_gamma   90.00
#
_symmetry.space_group_name_H-M   'P 1'
#
loop_
_entity.id
_entity.type
_entity.pdbx_description
1 polymer ?
#
loop_
_entity_poly.entity_id
_entity_poly.type
_entity_poly.pdbx_seq_one_letter_code
_entity_poly.pdbx_strand_id
1 'polypeptide(L)'
;MGMLARAGLALTRWTERWIPDSWVIAVMLSLCVAGLAMTVGGASPAAALQAWGQGLWALLSLAMQFTLMMVLAYACAVSPPLKRAFVWMAAQPDPARPRQAIVLMACFSTLTAWLNWAFSLVVTAAFLPFVVRANPRVDFRLLVTCAYLGVGTVWHTGLSGSAPLILATPDNFLIQAGVLTETVPITQTLFAPFNLGYALLAGLAGILIVAALVPPATEAVSVSEAQARRLDSGHVAQTRPSSLIPAQRLEWWPGWSLIASAAMLLYLASQIASLGFGRAWTIDNYNLLFMALGLLLHWYPKSFLAACEDGIKNTWGIVIQYPLYAGIFGLMAYTDLGQALTGLFVSASSPRAFPLIVYVYSAVLNYFIPSGGSKWIVEASYLLPAGHALGLSIPTVTLSYAYGDMTTNLIQPFWAIPILTVTGLRFGDIMGYCFLIAGLMLVFNVLALLLIPLQL
;
A
#
# COMPACT_ATOMS: atom_id res chain seq x y z
N MET A 1 -19.59 9.19 23.96
CA MET A 1 -19.17 8.70 22.62
C MET A 1 -19.92 9.49 21.57
N GLY A 2 -19.20 10.22 20.72
CA GLY A 2 -19.81 10.99 19.61
C GLY A 2 -20.52 10.09 18.59
N MET A 3 -21.44 10.65 17.80
CA MET A 3 -22.23 9.93 16.79
C MET A 3 -21.32 9.19 15.78
N LEU A 4 -20.23 9.82 15.34
CA LEU A 4 -19.23 9.22 14.43
C LEU A 4 -18.53 7.99 15.03
N ALA A 5 -18.17 8.03 16.32
CA ALA A 5 -17.56 6.89 16.99
C ALA A 5 -18.54 5.69 17.13
N ARG A 6 -19.83 5.97 17.33
CA ARG A 6 -20.88 4.92 17.35
C ARG A 6 -21.11 4.31 15.97
N ALA A 7 -21.15 5.14 14.93
CA ALA A 7 -21.25 4.67 13.54
C ALA A 7 -20.02 3.82 13.15
N GLY A 8 -18.81 4.27 13.53
CA GLY A 8 -17.58 3.52 13.30
C GLY A 8 -17.58 2.14 13.97
N LEU A 9 -17.96 2.08 15.25
CA LEU A 9 -18.08 0.80 15.98
C LEU A 9 -19.17 -0.12 15.39
N ALA A 10 -20.27 0.45 14.89
CA ALA A 10 -21.32 -0.34 14.24
C ALA A 10 -20.80 -0.94 12.91
N LEU A 11 -20.06 -0.16 12.11
CA LEU A 11 -19.46 -0.65 10.87
C LEU A 11 -18.37 -1.70 11.15
N THR A 12 -17.52 -1.50 12.15
CA THR A 12 -16.51 -2.50 12.54
C THR A 12 -17.17 -3.83 12.90
N ARG A 13 -18.18 -3.80 13.78
CA ARG A 13 -18.93 -5.01 14.16
C ARG A 13 -19.65 -5.66 12.97
N TRP A 14 -20.17 -4.85 12.05
CA TRP A 14 -20.77 -5.36 10.82
C TRP A 14 -19.71 -6.03 9.93
N THR A 15 -18.56 -5.38 9.73
CA THR A 15 -17.43 -5.91 8.96
C THR A 15 -16.93 -7.24 9.53
N GLU A 16 -16.64 -7.29 10.84
CA GLU A 16 -16.18 -8.50 11.54
C GLU A 16 -17.19 -9.65 11.46
N ARG A 17 -18.48 -9.34 11.39
CA ARG A 17 -19.57 -10.34 11.32
C ARG A 17 -19.84 -10.84 9.90
N TRP A 18 -19.70 -9.99 8.88
CA TRP A 18 -20.22 -10.26 7.53
C TRP A 18 -19.17 -10.35 6.45
N ILE A 19 -18.00 -9.76 6.64
CA ILE A 19 -16.91 -9.80 5.66
C ILE A 19 -15.97 -10.96 6.04
N PRO A 20 -15.96 -12.05 5.24
CA PRO A 20 -15.06 -13.17 5.47
C PRO A 20 -13.61 -12.81 5.13
N ASP A 21 -12.71 -13.76 5.35
CA ASP A 21 -11.31 -13.64 4.91
C ASP A 21 -11.21 -13.30 3.42
N SER A 22 -10.20 -12.53 3.06
CA SER A 22 -9.97 -12.04 1.69
C SER A 22 -9.82 -13.18 0.66
N TRP A 23 -9.34 -14.36 1.06
CA TRP A 23 -9.29 -15.52 0.21
C TRP A 23 -10.71 -16.03 -0.17
N VAL A 24 -11.62 -16.05 0.80
CA VAL A 24 -13.04 -16.42 0.56
C VAL A 24 -13.70 -15.41 -0.37
N ILE A 25 -13.43 -14.11 -0.16
CA ILE A 25 -13.92 -13.04 -1.06
C ILE A 25 -13.39 -13.25 -2.48
N ALA A 26 -12.12 -13.60 -2.65
CA ALA A 26 -11.53 -13.86 -3.97
C ALA A 26 -12.21 -15.04 -4.69
N VAL A 27 -12.56 -16.11 -3.95
CA VAL A 27 -13.33 -17.24 -4.52
C VAL A 27 -14.74 -16.83 -4.89
N MET A 28 -15.46 -16.13 -3.98
CA MET A 28 -16.81 -15.62 -4.25
C MET A 28 -16.82 -14.68 -5.46
N LEU A 29 -15.84 -13.80 -5.55
CA LEU A 29 -15.68 -12.88 -6.68
C LEU A 29 -15.40 -13.63 -7.98
N SER A 30 -14.54 -14.67 -7.95
CA SER A 30 -14.30 -15.52 -9.12
C SER A 30 -15.59 -16.16 -9.63
N LEU A 31 -16.44 -16.67 -8.73
CA LEU A 31 -17.76 -17.23 -9.09
C LEU A 31 -18.72 -16.18 -9.65
N CYS A 32 -18.79 -15.01 -9.03
CA CYS A 32 -19.62 -13.90 -9.51
C CYS A 32 -19.18 -13.43 -10.91
N VAL A 33 -17.86 -13.25 -11.10
CA VAL A 33 -17.33 -12.81 -12.40
C VAL A 33 -17.47 -13.88 -13.47
N ALA A 34 -17.33 -15.18 -13.12
CA ALA A 34 -17.63 -16.26 -14.04
C ALA A 34 -19.13 -16.25 -14.45
N GLY A 35 -20.05 -16.00 -13.50
CA GLY A 35 -21.46 -15.81 -13.79
C GLY A 35 -21.72 -14.63 -14.74
N LEU A 36 -21.03 -13.51 -14.54
CA LEU A 36 -21.12 -12.34 -15.44
C LEU A 36 -20.52 -12.65 -16.83
N ALA A 37 -19.41 -13.39 -16.89
CA ALA A 37 -18.82 -13.80 -18.16
C ALA A 37 -19.80 -14.67 -18.99
N MET A 38 -20.58 -15.53 -18.32
CA MET A 38 -21.60 -16.36 -18.98
C MET A 38 -22.85 -15.53 -19.38
N THR A 39 -23.34 -14.64 -18.53
CA THR A 39 -24.62 -13.94 -18.73
C THR A 39 -24.47 -12.66 -19.56
N VAL A 40 -23.42 -11.90 -19.34
CA VAL A 40 -23.14 -10.62 -20.00
C VAL A 40 -22.15 -10.79 -21.15
N GLY A 41 -21.08 -11.58 -20.93
CA GLY A 41 -20.06 -11.86 -21.93
C GLY A 41 -20.42 -13.01 -22.89
N GLY A 42 -21.57 -13.69 -22.71
CA GLY A 42 -22.01 -14.77 -23.59
C GLY A 42 -21.14 -16.03 -23.60
N ALA A 43 -20.20 -16.17 -22.66
CA ALA A 43 -19.30 -17.31 -22.59
C ALA A 43 -20.03 -18.58 -22.18
N SER A 44 -19.72 -19.73 -22.80
CA SER A 44 -20.19 -21.02 -22.30
C SER A 44 -19.55 -21.34 -20.92
N PRO A 45 -20.15 -22.20 -20.08
CA PRO A 45 -19.54 -22.62 -18.81
C PRO A 45 -18.13 -23.18 -18.97
N ALA A 46 -17.90 -23.97 -20.05
CA ALA A 46 -16.59 -24.54 -20.35
C ALA A 46 -15.57 -23.44 -20.74
N ALA A 47 -15.99 -22.47 -21.56
CA ALA A 47 -15.13 -21.33 -21.93
C ALA A 47 -14.76 -20.45 -20.72
N ALA A 48 -15.73 -20.18 -19.83
CA ALA A 48 -15.49 -19.42 -18.60
C ALA A 48 -14.50 -20.16 -17.67
N LEU A 49 -14.69 -21.47 -17.47
CA LEU A 49 -13.76 -22.28 -16.67
C LEU A 49 -12.35 -22.30 -17.29
N GLN A 50 -12.25 -22.44 -18.61
CA GLN A 50 -10.97 -22.42 -19.31
C GLN A 50 -10.29 -21.06 -19.20
N ALA A 51 -11.01 -19.96 -19.39
CA ALA A 51 -10.51 -18.59 -19.24
C ALA A 51 -9.99 -18.34 -17.82
N TRP A 52 -10.76 -18.74 -16.80
CA TRP A 52 -10.32 -18.66 -15.41
C TRP A 52 -9.06 -19.49 -15.14
N GLY A 53 -9.02 -20.74 -15.60
CA GLY A 53 -7.89 -21.64 -15.41
C GLY A 53 -6.61 -21.16 -16.11
N GLN A 54 -6.71 -20.61 -17.32
CA GLN A 54 -5.58 -20.00 -18.03
C GLN A 54 -5.07 -18.75 -17.31
N GLY A 55 -5.96 -17.99 -16.68
CA GLY A 55 -5.60 -16.81 -15.90
C GLY A 55 -4.79 -17.11 -14.65
N LEU A 56 -5.04 -18.24 -13.95
CA LEU A 56 -4.49 -18.53 -12.60
C LEU A 56 -2.98 -18.27 -12.47
N TRP A 57 -2.21 -18.54 -13.49
CA TRP A 57 -0.74 -18.48 -13.43
C TRP A 57 -0.16 -17.25 -14.14
N ALA A 58 -1.00 -16.42 -14.77
CA ALA A 58 -0.56 -15.26 -15.54
C ALA A 58 0.20 -14.20 -14.71
N LEU A 59 0.01 -14.22 -13.39
CA LEU A 59 0.51 -13.18 -12.48
C LEU A 59 1.55 -13.67 -11.46
N LEU A 60 2.17 -14.84 -11.68
CA LEU A 60 3.17 -15.38 -10.75
C LEU A 60 4.37 -14.44 -10.58
N SER A 61 4.86 -13.87 -11.67
CA SER A 61 5.97 -12.91 -11.63
C SER A 61 5.62 -11.70 -10.77
N LEU A 62 4.45 -11.12 -10.98
CA LEU A 62 3.97 -9.97 -10.23
C LEU A 62 3.75 -10.31 -8.74
N ALA A 63 3.20 -11.49 -8.44
CA ALA A 63 3.04 -11.95 -7.06
C ALA A 63 4.39 -12.06 -6.35
N MET A 64 5.42 -12.57 -7.02
CA MET A 64 6.78 -12.65 -6.47
C MET A 64 7.40 -11.26 -6.28
N GLN A 65 7.21 -10.35 -7.23
CA GLN A 65 7.70 -8.96 -7.14
C GLN A 65 7.11 -8.23 -5.92
N PHE A 66 5.80 -8.35 -5.66
CA PHE A 66 5.18 -7.76 -4.47
C PHE A 66 5.55 -8.50 -3.17
N THR A 67 5.74 -9.81 -3.21
CA THR A 67 6.28 -10.58 -2.08
C THR A 67 7.65 -10.05 -1.67
N LEU A 68 8.56 -9.90 -2.64
CA LEU A 68 9.89 -9.32 -2.40
C LEU A 68 9.80 -7.90 -1.86
N MET A 69 8.93 -7.06 -2.42
CA MET A 69 8.72 -5.69 -1.93
C MET A 69 8.39 -5.67 -0.43
N MET A 70 7.47 -6.53 0.02
CA MET A 70 7.12 -6.60 1.44
C MET A 70 8.26 -7.12 2.32
N VAL A 71 8.93 -8.19 1.91
CA VAL A 71 10.04 -8.78 2.68
C VAL A 71 11.18 -7.79 2.84
N LEU A 72 11.57 -7.13 1.74
CA LEU A 72 12.68 -6.17 1.74
C LEU A 72 12.34 -4.90 2.50
N ALA A 73 11.09 -4.42 2.37
CA ALA A 73 10.59 -3.29 3.14
C ALA A 73 10.60 -3.58 4.65
N TYR A 74 10.16 -4.78 5.05
CA TYR A 74 10.23 -5.24 6.44
C TYR A 74 11.68 -5.27 6.94
N ALA A 75 12.59 -5.88 6.18
CA ALA A 75 14.00 -5.96 6.55
C ALA A 75 14.61 -4.56 6.75
N CYS A 76 14.33 -3.61 5.86
CA CYS A 76 14.75 -2.22 6.03
C CYS A 76 14.19 -1.61 7.32
N ALA A 77 12.88 -1.80 7.60
CA ALA A 77 12.19 -1.17 8.72
C ALA A 77 12.68 -1.62 10.09
N VAL A 78 13.12 -2.89 10.22
CA VAL A 78 13.60 -3.43 11.51
C VAL A 78 15.11 -3.30 11.70
N SER A 79 15.80 -2.61 10.81
CA SER A 79 17.25 -2.47 10.82
C SER A 79 17.78 -1.69 12.04
N PRO A 80 18.99 -2.00 12.54
CA PRO A 80 19.56 -1.37 13.75
C PRO A 80 19.71 0.16 13.68
N PRO A 81 20.11 0.79 12.53
CA PRO A 81 20.23 2.24 12.44
C PRO A 81 18.91 2.97 12.65
N LEU A 82 17.78 2.39 12.20
CA LEU A 82 16.47 3.02 12.37
C LEU A 82 16.05 3.14 13.83
N LYS A 83 16.43 2.19 14.68
CA LYS A 83 16.16 2.31 16.13
C LYS A 83 16.83 3.54 16.76
N ARG A 84 18.05 3.90 16.33
CA ARG A 84 18.74 5.12 16.79
C ARG A 84 18.03 6.38 16.31
N ALA A 85 17.58 6.37 15.04
CA ALA A 85 16.78 7.46 14.48
C ALA A 85 15.47 7.65 15.24
N PHE A 86 14.80 6.56 15.64
CA PHE A 86 13.56 6.60 16.41
C PHE A 86 13.75 7.27 17.78
N VAL A 87 14.80 6.91 18.51
CA VAL A 87 15.13 7.56 19.80
C VAL A 87 15.29 9.07 19.61
N TRP A 88 16.08 9.46 18.61
CA TRP A 88 16.35 10.87 18.32
C TRP A 88 15.06 11.62 17.89
N MET A 89 14.28 11.07 16.95
CA MET A 89 13.04 11.69 16.48
C MET A 89 11.99 11.81 17.60
N ALA A 90 11.81 10.77 18.41
CA ALA A 90 10.84 10.75 19.49
C ALA A 90 11.12 11.79 20.59
N ALA A 91 12.39 12.18 20.75
CA ALA A 91 12.81 13.19 21.70
C ALA A 91 12.61 14.64 21.23
N GLN A 92 12.24 14.88 19.94
CA GLN A 92 12.07 16.23 19.42
C GLN A 92 10.79 16.94 19.92
N PRO A 93 9.62 16.27 20.01
CA PRO A 93 8.41 16.88 20.53
C PRO A 93 8.53 17.26 22.01
N ASP A 94 8.01 18.42 22.38
CA ASP A 94 7.85 18.82 23.78
C ASP A 94 6.80 17.94 24.46
N PRO A 95 7.14 17.18 25.54
CA PRO A 95 6.19 16.31 26.24
C PRO A 95 4.99 17.06 26.84
N ALA A 96 5.12 18.38 27.04
CA ALA A 96 4.02 19.23 27.49
C ALA A 96 3.04 19.57 26.34
N ARG A 97 3.41 19.30 25.10
CA ARG A 97 2.64 19.63 23.89
C ARG A 97 2.34 18.38 23.04
N PRO A 98 1.39 17.52 23.45
CA PRO A 98 1.12 16.24 22.78
C PRO A 98 0.80 16.36 21.29
N ARG A 99 0.29 17.52 20.85
CA ARG A 99 0.06 17.83 19.42
C ARG A 99 1.32 17.68 18.58
N GLN A 100 2.51 18.01 19.11
CA GLN A 100 3.76 17.88 18.36
C GLN A 100 4.11 16.41 18.07
N ALA A 101 3.84 15.49 19.02
CA ALA A 101 4.03 14.07 18.83
C ALA A 101 3.06 13.48 17.79
N ILE A 102 1.81 13.94 17.78
CA ILE A 102 0.80 13.59 16.75
C ILE A 102 1.26 14.06 15.37
N VAL A 103 1.68 15.30 15.23
CA VAL A 103 2.18 15.86 13.97
C VAL A 103 3.44 15.12 13.50
N LEU A 104 4.39 14.84 14.40
CA LEU A 104 5.59 14.07 14.08
C LEU A 104 5.22 12.70 13.49
N MET A 105 4.34 11.95 14.15
CA MET A 105 3.91 10.62 13.68
C MET A 105 3.17 10.71 12.34
N ALA A 106 2.31 11.71 12.17
CA ALA A 106 1.58 11.93 10.92
C ALA A 106 2.54 12.28 9.76
N CYS A 107 3.50 13.17 9.97
CA CYS A 107 4.54 13.50 8.98
C CYS A 107 5.38 12.26 8.63
N PHE A 108 5.80 11.49 9.65
CA PHE A 108 6.60 10.29 9.46
C PHE A 108 5.84 9.22 8.68
N SER A 109 4.57 8.94 9.03
CA SER A 109 3.72 8.01 8.32
C SER A 109 3.47 8.45 6.86
N THR A 110 3.16 9.73 6.64
CA THR A 110 2.93 10.28 5.30
C THR A 110 4.18 10.15 4.42
N LEU A 111 5.34 10.54 4.94
CA LEU A 111 6.60 10.46 4.20
C LEU A 111 6.97 9.00 3.89
N THR A 112 6.91 8.11 4.88
CA THR A 112 7.29 6.71 4.70
C THR A 112 6.33 5.97 3.80
N ALA A 113 5.02 6.27 3.84
CA ALA A 113 4.03 5.68 2.94
C ALA A 113 4.20 6.17 1.49
N TRP A 114 4.58 7.41 1.28
CA TRP A 114 4.91 7.91 -0.05
C TRP A 114 6.17 7.22 -0.61
N LEU A 115 7.16 6.93 0.24
CA LEU A 115 8.33 6.15 -0.16
C LEU A 115 7.97 4.69 -0.43
N ASN A 116 7.36 3.99 0.53
CA ASN A 116 6.97 2.59 0.41
C ASN A 116 5.85 2.25 1.40
N TRP A 117 4.72 1.76 0.89
CA TRP A 117 3.55 1.42 1.70
C TRP A 117 3.84 0.30 2.73
N ALA A 118 4.54 -0.77 2.33
CA ALA A 118 4.86 -1.88 3.22
C ALA A 118 5.88 -1.47 4.29
N PHE A 119 6.90 -0.69 3.90
CA PHE A 119 7.85 -0.09 4.82
C PHE A 119 7.14 0.79 5.86
N SER A 120 6.20 1.65 5.40
CA SER A 120 5.46 2.54 6.29
C SER A 120 4.71 1.79 7.39
N LEU A 121 3.97 0.74 7.05
CA LEU A 121 3.22 -0.06 8.03
C LEU A 121 4.11 -0.64 9.13
N VAL A 122 5.28 -1.15 8.75
CA VAL A 122 6.22 -1.76 9.71
C VAL A 122 6.99 -0.71 10.48
N VAL A 123 7.51 0.31 9.80
CA VAL A 123 8.38 1.31 10.44
C VAL A 123 7.63 2.23 11.38
N THR A 124 6.36 2.56 11.07
CA THR A 124 5.52 3.35 11.98
C THR A 124 5.13 2.56 13.20
N ALA A 125 4.79 1.26 13.03
CA ALA A 125 4.53 0.37 14.16
C ALA A 125 5.77 0.23 15.08
N ALA A 126 6.96 0.11 14.48
CA ALA A 126 8.23 0.05 15.22
C ALA A 126 8.61 1.38 15.89
N PHE A 127 8.14 2.52 15.38
CA PHE A 127 8.40 3.86 15.93
C PHE A 127 7.47 4.20 17.11
N LEU A 128 6.24 3.67 17.14
CA LEU A 128 5.24 3.94 18.18
C LEU A 128 5.77 3.83 19.63
N PRO A 129 6.50 2.75 20.05
CA PRO A 129 7.00 2.61 21.40
C PRO A 129 7.88 3.77 21.85
N PHE A 130 8.71 4.30 20.96
CA PHE A 130 9.63 5.40 21.25
C PHE A 130 8.86 6.71 21.46
N VAL A 131 7.86 6.99 20.61
CA VAL A 131 7.04 8.21 20.71
C VAL A 131 6.21 8.20 21.99
N VAL A 132 5.59 7.07 22.32
CA VAL A 132 4.78 6.92 23.55
C VAL A 132 5.62 7.12 24.82
N ARG A 133 6.82 6.53 24.88
CA ARG A 133 7.72 6.70 26.02
C ARG A 133 8.18 8.14 26.22
N ALA A 134 8.51 8.82 25.12
CA ALA A 134 8.94 10.21 25.15
C ALA A 134 7.79 11.19 25.43
N ASN A 135 6.56 10.81 25.07
CA ASN A 135 5.38 11.67 25.12
C ASN A 135 4.20 10.96 25.81
N PRO A 136 4.22 10.72 27.13
CA PRO A 136 3.24 9.88 27.83
C PRO A 136 1.83 10.50 27.90
N ARG A 137 1.68 11.80 27.62
CA ARG A 137 0.40 12.52 27.62
C ARG A 137 -0.34 12.49 26.28
N VAL A 138 0.24 11.86 25.25
CA VAL A 138 -0.37 11.78 23.92
C VAL A 138 -1.60 10.88 23.94
N ASP A 139 -2.67 11.24 23.22
CA ASP A 139 -3.79 10.31 22.99
C ASP A 139 -3.29 9.15 22.13
N PHE A 140 -3.28 7.95 22.73
CA PHE A 140 -2.71 6.75 22.10
C PHE A 140 -3.52 6.29 20.89
N ARG A 141 -4.84 6.47 20.89
CA ARG A 141 -5.72 6.09 19.78
C ARG A 141 -5.45 6.97 18.56
N LEU A 142 -5.35 8.29 18.76
CA LEU A 142 -5.04 9.22 17.68
C LEU A 142 -3.60 9.01 17.16
N LEU A 143 -2.63 8.73 18.06
CA LEU A 143 -1.26 8.43 17.67
C LEU A 143 -1.18 7.19 16.78
N VAL A 144 -1.90 6.11 17.12
CA VAL A 144 -1.99 4.89 16.30
C VAL A 144 -2.70 5.18 14.97
N THR A 145 -3.73 6.01 14.96
CA THR A 145 -4.38 6.47 13.72
C THR A 145 -3.38 7.22 12.83
N CYS A 146 -2.54 8.09 13.42
CA CYS A 146 -1.50 8.80 12.66
C CYS A 146 -0.43 7.88 12.09
N ALA A 147 -0.07 6.79 12.78
CA ALA A 147 0.86 5.79 12.27
C ALA A 147 0.33 5.07 11.00
N TYR A 148 -0.98 5.08 10.81
CA TYR A 148 -1.68 4.49 9.67
C TYR A 148 -2.09 5.50 8.59
N LEU A 149 -1.96 6.80 8.85
CA LEU A 149 -2.49 7.89 8.02
C LEU A 149 -1.98 7.85 6.58
N GLY A 150 -0.68 7.65 6.38
CA GLY A 150 -0.05 7.73 5.07
C GLY A 150 -0.58 6.70 4.07
N VAL A 151 -0.96 5.50 4.55
CA VAL A 151 -1.51 4.43 3.72
C VAL A 151 -2.92 4.76 3.19
N GLY A 152 -3.63 5.68 3.84
CA GLY A 152 -4.94 6.14 3.38
C GLY A 152 -4.94 7.48 2.67
N THR A 153 -3.78 8.15 2.57
CA THR A 153 -3.72 9.53 2.03
C THR A 153 -2.77 9.73 0.87
N VAL A 154 -1.60 9.06 0.85
CA VAL A 154 -0.56 9.35 -0.15
C VAL A 154 0.13 8.14 -0.78
N TRP A 155 0.03 6.94 -0.23
CA TRP A 155 0.88 5.81 -0.64
C TRP A 155 0.79 5.48 -2.14
N HIS A 156 -0.40 5.52 -2.72
CA HIS A 156 -0.61 5.13 -4.13
C HIS A 156 -0.18 6.23 -5.12
N THR A 157 0.11 7.42 -4.60
CA THR A 157 0.72 8.54 -5.35
C THR A 157 2.24 8.54 -5.28
N GLY A 158 2.82 7.65 -4.46
CA GLY A 158 4.24 7.59 -4.13
C GLY A 158 5.00 6.49 -4.87
N LEU A 159 6.27 6.36 -4.51
CA LEU A 159 7.26 5.55 -5.22
C LEU A 159 6.95 4.04 -5.26
N SER A 160 6.05 3.55 -4.41
CA SER A 160 5.55 2.17 -4.40
C SER A 160 4.10 2.04 -4.85
N GLY A 161 3.54 3.06 -5.48
CA GLY A 161 2.18 3.03 -6.02
C GLY A 161 2.01 1.86 -6.99
N SER A 162 1.16 0.89 -6.65
CA SER A 162 1.09 -0.39 -7.37
C SER A 162 0.69 -0.22 -8.83
N ALA A 163 -0.38 0.54 -9.11
CA ALA A 163 -0.87 0.74 -10.47
C ALA A 163 0.16 1.46 -11.36
N PRO A 164 0.73 2.61 -10.96
CA PRO A 164 1.79 3.25 -11.74
C PRO A 164 3.03 2.41 -11.96
N LEU A 165 3.50 1.65 -10.94
CA LEU A 165 4.67 0.79 -11.08
C LEU A 165 4.42 -0.39 -12.03
N ILE A 166 3.22 -0.99 -12.00
CA ILE A 166 2.85 -2.03 -12.96
C ILE A 166 2.92 -1.48 -14.38
N LEU A 167 2.36 -0.29 -14.63
CA LEU A 167 2.41 0.35 -15.96
C LEU A 167 3.84 0.64 -16.43
N ALA A 168 4.75 0.97 -15.53
CA ALA A 168 6.14 1.27 -15.83
C ALA A 168 7.02 0.04 -16.01
N THR A 169 6.57 -1.13 -15.53
CA THR A 169 7.36 -2.37 -15.60
C THR A 169 7.25 -3.01 -16.98
N PRO A 170 8.37 -3.32 -17.67
CA PRO A 170 8.35 -4.03 -18.95
C PRO A 170 7.64 -5.37 -18.86
N ASP A 171 7.08 -5.81 -19.98
CA ASP A 171 6.40 -7.11 -20.12
C ASP A 171 5.32 -7.38 -19.06
N ASN A 172 4.72 -6.31 -18.52
CA ASN A 172 3.62 -6.45 -17.59
C ASN A 172 2.40 -7.10 -18.26
N PHE A 173 1.52 -7.66 -17.44
CA PHE A 173 0.35 -8.42 -17.90
C PHE A 173 -0.62 -7.61 -18.79
N LEU A 174 -0.67 -6.27 -18.70
CA LEU A 174 -1.52 -5.44 -19.56
C LEU A 174 -0.97 -5.37 -20.98
N ILE A 175 0.35 -5.38 -21.16
CA ILE A 175 1.01 -5.48 -22.45
C ILE A 175 0.78 -6.89 -23.04
N GLN A 176 0.96 -7.94 -22.22
CA GLN A 176 0.74 -9.32 -22.66
C GLN A 176 -0.72 -9.59 -23.05
N ALA A 177 -1.67 -8.92 -22.40
CA ALA A 177 -3.11 -9.00 -22.74
C ALA A 177 -3.52 -8.07 -23.89
N GLY A 178 -2.61 -7.26 -24.45
CA GLY A 178 -2.93 -6.32 -25.52
C GLY A 178 -3.74 -5.10 -25.09
N VAL A 179 -3.87 -4.84 -23.79
CA VAL A 179 -4.53 -3.63 -23.23
C VAL A 179 -3.62 -2.40 -23.42
N LEU A 180 -2.33 -2.60 -23.32
CA LEU A 180 -1.31 -1.59 -23.57
C LEU A 180 -0.38 -2.03 -24.70
N THR A 181 0.13 -1.07 -25.47
CA THR A 181 1.13 -1.29 -26.52
C THR A 181 2.57 -1.10 -26.02
N GLU A 182 2.74 -0.28 -24.98
CA GLU A 182 4.05 0.05 -24.41
C GLU A 182 3.91 0.39 -22.91
N THR A 183 5.05 0.47 -22.21
CA THR A 183 5.09 0.89 -20.81
C THR A 183 4.82 2.39 -20.68
N VAL A 184 4.19 2.78 -19.56
CA VAL A 184 3.97 4.18 -19.18
C VAL A 184 5.00 4.57 -18.12
N PRO A 185 5.97 5.45 -18.44
CA PRO A 185 7.00 5.87 -17.50
C PRO A 185 6.40 6.54 -16.26
N ILE A 186 7.04 6.39 -15.11
CA ILE A 186 6.58 7.04 -13.87
C ILE A 186 6.57 8.57 -13.93
N THR A 187 7.29 9.18 -14.86
CA THR A 187 7.25 10.62 -15.13
C THR A 187 5.89 11.10 -15.62
N GLN A 188 5.11 10.21 -16.23
CA GLN A 188 3.75 10.50 -16.68
C GLN A 188 2.68 10.19 -15.63
N THR A 189 3.04 9.48 -14.55
CA THR A 189 2.13 9.11 -13.46
C THR A 189 2.60 9.67 -12.13
N LEU A 190 3.51 8.98 -11.42
CA LEU A 190 3.98 9.35 -10.07
C LEU A 190 4.62 10.74 -10.04
N PHE A 191 5.42 11.08 -11.05
CA PHE A 191 6.11 12.37 -11.17
C PHE A 191 5.38 13.36 -12.10
N ALA A 192 4.17 13.05 -12.55
CA ALA A 192 3.34 14.05 -13.21
C ALA A 192 3.11 15.25 -12.26
N PRO A 193 3.22 16.50 -12.75
CA PRO A 193 3.09 17.69 -11.88
C PRO A 193 1.79 17.73 -11.08
N PHE A 194 0.68 17.28 -11.68
CA PHE A 194 -0.60 17.18 -11.00
C PHE A 194 -0.52 16.19 -9.82
N ASN A 195 0.05 15.00 -10.01
CA ASN A 195 0.16 13.99 -8.95
C ASN A 195 1.08 14.44 -7.81
N LEU A 196 2.20 15.11 -8.12
CA LEU A 196 3.09 15.67 -7.10
C LEU A 196 2.39 16.75 -6.28
N GLY A 197 1.65 17.64 -6.94
CA GLY A 197 0.83 18.66 -6.27
C GLY A 197 -0.26 18.02 -5.41
N TYR A 198 -0.96 17.02 -5.94
CA TYR A 198 -1.95 16.25 -5.19
C TYR A 198 -1.33 15.57 -3.96
N ALA A 199 -0.23 14.85 -4.11
CA ALA A 199 0.42 14.13 -3.01
C ALA A 199 0.84 15.07 -1.87
N LEU A 200 1.41 16.22 -2.22
CA LEU A 200 1.78 17.25 -1.26
C LEU A 200 0.57 17.79 -0.51
N LEU A 201 -0.48 18.17 -1.24
CA LEU A 201 -1.69 18.77 -0.65
C LEU A 201 -2.48 17.73 0.16
N ALA A 202 -2.59 16.49 -0.32
CA ALA A 202 -3.23 15.39 0.41
C ALA A 202 -2.50 15.05 1.70
N GLY A 203 -1.16 14.99 1.65
CA GLY A 203 -0.33 14.78 2.83
C GLY A 203 -0.49 15.90 3.86
N LEU A 204 -0.41 17.16 3.41
CA LEU A 204 -0.62 18.34 4.27
C LEU A 204 -2.04 18.36 4.86
N ALA A 205 -3.07 18.08 4.05
CA ALA A 205 -4.45 18.00 4.51
C ALA A 205 -4.61 16.93 5.61
N GLY A 206 -4.08 15.72 5.40
CA GLY A 206 -4.11 14.65 6.40
C GLY A 206 -3.43 15.06 7.71
N ILE A 207 -2.24 15.66 7.64
CA ILE A 207 -1.50 16.15 8.82
C ILE A 207 -2.28 17.25 9.56
N LEU A 208 -2.86 18.21 8.84
CA LEU A 208 -3.64 19.28 9.43
C LEU A 208 -4.92 18.77 10.09
N ILE A 209 -5.61 17.84 9.45
CA ILE A 209 -6.79 17.18 9.99
C ILE A 209 -6.45 16.51 11.33
N VAL A 210 -5.44 15.64 11.40
CA VAL A 210 -5.10 14.95 12.66
C VAL A 210 -4.57 15.91 13.72
N ALA A 211 -3.87 16.97 13.33
CA ALA A 211 -3.44 18.02 14.25
C ALA A 211 -4.62 18.80 14.86
N ALA A 212 -5.73 18.93 14.12
CA ALA A 212 -6.96 19.55 14.62
C ALA A 212 -7.81 18.59 15.49
N LEU A 213 -7.59 17.27 15.37
CA LEU A 213 -8.33 16.24 16.11
C LEU A 213 -7.72 15.90 17.48
N VAL A 214 -6.63 16.56 17.90
CA VAL A 214 -6.01 16.32 19.21
C VAL A 214 -7.02 16.64 20.33
N PRO A 215 -7.41 15.64 21.16
CA PRO A 215 -8.38 15.86 22.21
C PRO A 215 -7.79 16.72 23.35
N PRO A 216 -8.65 17.37 24.16
CA PRO A 216 -8.24 17.99 25.41
C PRO A 216 -7.57 16.96 26.33
N ALA A 217 -6.66 17.41 27.20
CA ALA A 217 -5.92 16.53 28.11
C ALA A 217 -6.83 15.69 29.03
N THR A 218 -8.04 16.17 29.32
CA THR A 218 -9.06 15.48 30.14
C THR A 218 -9.74 14.31 29.41
N GLU A 219 -9.69 14.28 28.07
CA GLU A 219 -10.31 13.25 27.23
C GLU A 219 -9.28 12.33 26.54
N ALA A 220 -8.00 12.69 26.63
CA ALA A 220 -6.92 11.92 26.04
C ALA A 220 -6.78 10.57 26.76
N VAL A 221 -6.68 9.49 25.96
CA VAL A 221 -6.46 8.14 26.46
C VAL A 221 -4.99 7.80 26.32
N SER A 222 -4.28 7.76 27.44
CA SER A 222 -2.88 7.34 27.51
C SER A 222 -2.73 5.82 27.32
N VAL A 223 -1.52 5.39 26.97
CA VAL A 223 -1.17 3.97 26.88
C VAL A 223 -1.33 3.28 28.24
N SER A 224 -1.99 2.11 28.26
CA SER A 224 -2.09 1.27 29.47
C SER A 224 -0.79 0.50 29.70
N GLU A 225 -0.54 0.03 30.94
CA GLU A 225 0.63 -0.79 31.25
C GLU A 225 0.69 -2.09 30.41
N ALA A 226 -0.45 -2.71 30.12
CA ALA A 226 -0.52 -3.91 29.29
C ALA A 226 -0.09 -3.61 27.83
N GLN A 227 -0.52 -2.47 27.30
CA GLN A 227 -0.12 -2.01 25.96
C GLN A 227 1.36 -1.61 25.92
N ALA A 228 1.85 -0.93 26.96
CA ALA A 228 3.27 -0.57 27.06
C ALA A 228 4.16 -1.82 27.03
N ARG A 229 3.79 -2.88 27.79
CA ARG A 229 4.52 -4.17 27.76
C ARG A 229 4.50 -4.84 26.38
N ARG A 230 3.39 -4.77 25.65
CA ARG A 230 3.32 -5.29 24.26
C ARG A 230 4.24 -4.51 23.31
N LEU A 231 4.25 -3.20 23.43
CA LEU A 231 5.14 -2.34 22.63
C LEU A 231 6.62 -2.64 22.89
N ASP A 232 6.98 -3.15 24.06
CA ASP A 232 8.35 -3.52 24.43
C ASP A 232 8.80 -4.87 23.86
N SER A 233 7.87 -5.75 23.47
CA SER A 233 8.14 -7.09 22.94
C SER A 233 8.52 -7.12 21.42
N GLY A 234 8.81 -5.98 20.82
CA GLY A 234 9.12 -5.85 19.39
C GLY A 234 10.36 -6.61 18.94
N HIS A 235 10.55 -6.69 17.62
CA HIS A 235 11.65 -7.39 16.96
C HIS A 235 13.02 -7.06 17.59
N VAL A 236 13.72 -8.11 18.06
CA VAL A 236 15.10 -8.01 18.54
C VAL A 236 16.04 -8.38 17.41
N ALA A 237 16.76 -7.41 16.88
CA ALA A 237 17.77 -7.67 15.87
C ALA A 237 18.81 -8.69 16.39
N GLN A 238 19.15 -9.67 15.56
CA GLN A 238 20.20 -10.63 15.91
C GLN A 238 21.52 -9.91 16.13
N THR A 239 22.12 -10.15 17.28
CA THR A 239 23.46 -9.64 17.62
C THR A 239 24.54 -10.65 17.22
N ARG A 240 25.66 -10.13 16.72
CA ARG A 240 26.81 -10.97 16.38
C ARG A 240 27.33 -11.69 17.62
N PRO A 241 27.46 -13.03 17.62
CA PRO A 241 28.05 -13.78 18.74
C PRO A 241 29.49 -13.38 19.04
N SER A 242 29.90 -13.48 20.31
CA SER A 242 31.27 -13.17 20.73
C SER A 242 32.31 -14.19 20.23
N SER A 243 31.92 -15.46 20.07
CA SER A 243 32.73 -16.53 19.50
C SER A 243 32.08 -17.08 18.23
N LEU A 244 32.82 -17.20 17.15
CA LEU A 244 32.35 -17.65 15.84
C LEU A 244 33.20 -18.84 15.36
N ILE A 245 32.53 -19.90 14.92
CA ILE A 245 33.15 -20.96 14.12
C ILE A 245 33.47 -20.44 12.71
N PRO A 246 34.34 -21.10 11.92
CA PRO A 246 34.76 -20.59 10.60
C PRO A 246 33.60 -20.26 9.65
N ALA A 247 32.58 -21.09 9.56
CA ALA A 247 31.38 -20.82 8.74
C ALA A 247 30.65 -19.54 9.18
N GLN A 248 30.45 -19.37 10.48
CA GLN A 248 29.83 -18.18 11.03
C GLN A 248 30.62 -16.90 10.79
N ARG A 249 31.98 -16.99 10.73
CA ARG A 249 32.82 -15.83 10.37
C ARG A 249 32.51 -15.32 8.98
N LEU A 250 32.22 -16.23 8.03
CA LEU A 250 31.76 -15.86 6.67
C LEU A 250 30.35 -15.27 6.67
N GLU A 251 29.41 -15.88 7.40
CA GLU A 251 28.02 -15.39 7.52
C GLU A 251 27.94 -13.98 8.15
N TRP A 252 28.85 -13.68 9.09
CA TRP A 252 28.95 -12.40 9.79
C TRP A 252 30.04 -11.47 9.22
N TRP A 253 30.51 -11.73 7.99
CA TRP A 253 31.49 -10.85 7.35
C TRP A 253 30.76 -9.73 6.56
N PRO A 254 30.94 -8.45 6.94
CA PRO A 254 30.21 -7.35 6.31
C PRO A 254 30.61 -7.11 4.84
N GLY A 255 31.77 -7.64 4.42
CA GLY A 255 32.25 -7.51 3.04
C GLY A 255 31.24 -8.04 2.01
N TRP A 256 30.50 -9.12 2.33
CA TRP A 256 29.47 -9.64 1.43
C TRP A 256 28.33 -8.66 1.23
N SER A 257 27.84 -8.02 2.30
CA SER A 257 26.82 -6.98 2.21
C SER A 257 27.28 -5.80 1.36
N LEU A 258 28.52 -5.35 1.57
CA LEU A 258 29.09 -4.21 0.83
C LEU A 258 29.28 -4.55 -0.65
N ILE A 259 29.84 -5.71 -0.99
CA ILE A 259 30.09 -6.14 -2.37
C ILE A 259 28.76 -6.31 -3.11
N ALA A 260 27.80 -7.03 -2.50
CA ALA A 260 26.48 -7.25 -3.12
C ALA A 260 25.73 -5.94 -3.30
N SER A 261 25.68 -5.08 -2.29
CA SER A 261 25.00 -3.78 -2.40
C SER A 261 25.66 -2.86 -3.42
N ALA A 262 26.99 -2.83 -3.48
CA ALA A 262 27.71 -2.04 -4.49
C ALA A 262 27.39 -2.52 -5.90
N ALA A 263 27.38 -3.83 -6.15
CA ALA A 263 27.02 -4.39 -7.46
C ALA A 263 25.57 -4.02 -7.85
N MET A 264 24.62 -4.15 -6.92
CA MET A 264 23.21 -3.81 -7.14
C MET A 264 23.04 -2.31 -7.44
N LEU A 265 23.68 -1.43 -6.67
CA LEU A 265 23.58 0.02 -6.86
C LEU A 265 24.27 0.48 -8.15
N LEU A 266 25.40 -0.13 -8.53
CA LEU A 266 26.07 0.14 -9.81
C LEU A 266 25.21 -0.31 -10.98
N TYR A 267 24.56 -1.48 -10.89
CA TYR A 267 23.60 -1.93 -11.90
C TYR A 267 22.44 -0.94 -12.02
N LEU A 268 21.83 -0.56 -10.91
CA LEU A 268 20.73 0.44 -10.91
C LEU A 268 21.17 1.77 -11.53
N ALA A 269 22.36 2.26 -11.16
CA ALA A 269 22.92 3.47 -11.74
C ALA A 269 23.12 3.34 -13.27
N SER A 270 23.56 2.17 -13.76
CA SER A 270 23.70 1.91 -15.20
C SER A 270 22.35 1.91 -15.93
N GLN A 271 21.30 1.35 -15.31
CA GLN A 271 19.94 1.39 -15.86
C GLN A 271 19.40 2.84 -15.93
N ILE A 272 19.60 3.64 -14.88
CA ILE A 272 19.21 5.05 -14.88
C ILE A 272 19.98 5.85 -15.92
N ALA A 273 21.27 5.59 -16.09
CA ALA A 273 22.09 6.26 -17.08
C ALA A 273 21.68 5.91 -18.53
N SER A 274 21.28 4.66 -18.78
CA SER A 274 20.92 4.20 -20.14
C SER A 274 19.47 4.49 -20.54
N LEU A 275 18.51 4.34 -19.61
CA LEU A 275 17.07 4.45 -19.90
C LEU A 275 16.46 5.77 -19.42
N GLY A 276 17.20 6.53 -18.60
CA GLY A 276 16.67 7.66 -17.82
C GLY A 276 15.86 7.19 -16.60
N PHE A 277 15.78 8.05 -15.57
CA PHE A 277 15.15 7.74 -14.30
C PHE A 277 13.70 7.23 -14.45
N GLY A 278 12.89 7.89 -15.30
CA GLY A 278 11.47 7.57 -15.44
C GLY A 278 11.18 6.16 -15.99
N ARG A 279 12.02 5.64 -16.88
CA ARG A 279 11.88 4.28 -17.44
C ARG A 279 12.62 3.23 -16.62
N ALA A 280 13.68 3.63 -15.91
CA ALA A 280 14.43 2.74 -15.03
C ALA A 280 13.69 2.43 -13.72
N TRP A 281 12.68 3.21 -13.33
CA TRP A 281 11.92 3.01 -12.11
C TRP A 281 10.81 1.98 -12.30
N THR A 282 11.16 0.72 -12.19
CA THR A 282 10.29 -0.46 -12.33
C THR A 282 10.15 -1.16 -10.96
N ILE A 283 9.21 -2.11 -10.85
CA ILE A 283 9.07 -2.92 -9.63
C ILE A 283 10.38 -3.65 -9.31
N ASP A 284 11.05 -4.20 -10.32
CA ASP A 284 12.28 -4.97 -10.13
C ASP A 284 13.43 -4.09 -9.63
N ASN A 285 13.65 -2.94 -10.26
CA ASN A 285 14.69 -2.00 -9.86
C ASN A 285 14.38 -1.36 -8.49
N TYR A 286 13.11 -1.19 -8.15
CA TYR A 286 12.68 -0.76 -6.83
C TYR A 286 12.99 -1.82 -5.77
N ASN A 287 12.69 -3.08 -6.02
CA ASN A 287 13.05 -4.20 -5.15
C ASN A 287 14.58 -4.32 -4.99
N LEU A 288 15.32 -4.16 -6.08
CA LEU A 288 16.78 -4.17 -6.06
C LEU A 288 17.34 -3.08 -5.14
N LEU A 289 16.79 -1.86 -5.21
CA LEU A 289 17.17 -0.75 -4.32
C LEU A 289 16.93 -1.11 -2.85
N PHE A 290 15.75 -1.65 -2.52
CA PHE A 290 15.43 -2.03 -1.13
C PHE A 290 16.28 -3.20 -0.64
N MET A 291 16.66 -4.14 -1.51
CA MET A 291 17.59 -5.22 -1.19
C MET A 291 18.99 -4.68 -0.86
N ALA A 292 19.52 -3.78 -1.68
CA ALA A 292 20.81 -3.14 -1.43
C ALA A 292 20.79 -2.31 -0.13
N LEU A 293 19.74 -1.52 0.08
CA LEU A 293 19.57 -0.73 1.30
C LEU A 293 19.42 -1.62 2.54
N GLY A 294 18.63 -2.70 2.44
CA GLY A 294 18.47 -3.66 3.54
C GLY A 294 19.79 -4.29 3.98
N LEU A 295 20.60 -4.74 3.02
CA LEU A 295 21.95 -5.28 3.29
C LEU A 295 22.85 -4.23 3.96
N LEU A 296 22.87 -3.00 3.48
CA LEU A 296 23.67 -1.90 4.07
C LEU A 296 23.20 -1.53 5.47
N LEU A 297 21.90 -1.45 5.70
CA LEU A 297 21.31 -1.08 6.99
C LEU A 297 21.54 -2.16 8.07
N HIS A 298 21.58 -3.44 7.68
CA HIS A 298 21.87 -4.54 8.59
C HIS A 298 23.37 -4.78 8.79
N TRP A 299 24.22 -4.29 7.87
CA TRP A 299 25.67 -4.44 7.88
C TRP A 299 26.16 -5.88 7.69
N TYR A 300 25.52 -6.86 8.32
CA TYR A 300 25.86 -8.27 8.26
C TYR A 300 24.83 -9.07 7.48
N PRO A 301 25.23 -9.95 6.52
CA PRO A 301 24.30 -10.81 5.78
C PRO A 301 23.38 -11.61 6.68
N LYS A 302 23.92 -12.20 7.76
CA LYS A 302 23.14 -13.02 8.71
C LYS A 302 22.01 -12.22 9.36
N SER A 303 22.26 -10.97 9.74
CA SER A 303 21.24 -10.09 10.32
C SER A 303 20.16 -9.72 9.30
N PHE A 304 20.54 -9.44 8.05
CA PHE A 304 19.60 -9.16 6.97
C PHE A 304 18.73 -10.38 6.64
N LEU A 305 19.33 -11.56 6.51
CA LEU A 305 18.61 -12.80 6.22
C LEU A 305 17.58 -13.15 7.31
N ALA A 306 17.95 -12.96 8.59
CA ALA A 306 17.02 -13.17 9.70
C ALA A 306 15.82 -12.21 9.63
N ALA A 307 16.04 -10.94 9.26
CA ALA A 307 14.96 -10.00 9.05
C ALA A 307 14.08 -10.39 7.84
N CYS A 308 14.65 -10.90 6.76
CA CYS A 308 13.91 -11.43 5.62
C CYS A 308 13.07 -12.67 6.00
N GLU A 309 13.61 -13.58 6.81
CA GLU A 309 12.90 -14.75 7.34
C GLU A 309 11.67 -14.34 8.17
N ASP A 310 11.78 -13.28 8.97
CA ASP A 310 10.63 -12.74 9.69
C ASP A 310 9.65 -12.02 8.75
N GLY A 311 10.17 -11.29 7.76
CA GLY A 311 9.37 -10.54 6.79
C GLY A 311 8.48 -11.45 5.93
N ILE A 312 9.00 -12.62 5.51
CA ILE A 312 8.27 -13.54 4.62
C ILE A 312 7.01 -14.12 5.28
N LYS A 313 6.99 -14.22 6.61
CA LYS A 313 5.82 -14.69 7.37
C LYS A 313 4.58 -13.82 7.15
N ASN A 314 4.76 -12.59 6.69
CA ASN A 314 3.67 -11.65 6.43
C ASN A 314 3.20 -11.66 4.96
N THR A 315 3.78 -12.49 4.09
CA THR A 315 3.53 -12.46 2.63
C THR A 315 2.67 -13.60 2.11
N TRP A 316 2.32 -14.58 2.95
CA TRP A 316 1.55 -15.76 2.55
C TRP A 316 0.24 -15.40 1.83
N GLY A 317 -0.42 -14.31 2.25
CA GLY A 317 -1.65 -13.83 1.65
C GLY A 317 -1.46 -13.47 0.16
N ILE A 318 -0.37 -12.77 -0.19
CA ILE A 318 -0.05 -12.45 -1.59
C ILE A 318 0.15 -13.74 -2.38
N VAL A 319 1.00 -14.64 -1.88
CA VAL A 319 1.36 -15.88 -2.60
C VAL A 319 0.14 -16.75 -2.91
N ILE A 320 -0.80 -16.88 -1.97
CA ILE A 320 -1.96 -17.77 -2.11
C ILE A 320 -3.16 -17.09 -2.80
N GLN A 321 -3.32 -15.77 -2.67
CA GLN A 321 -4.51 -15.10 -3.22
C GLN A 321 -4.31 -14.59 -4.65
N TYR A 322 -3.08 -14.25 -5.05
CA TYR A 322 -2.81 -13.74 -6.40
C TYR A 322 -3.25 -14.66 -7.52
N PRO A 323 -3.06 -16.01 -7.45
CA PRO A 323 -3.62 -16.90 -8.45
C PRO A 323 -5.13 -16.76 -8.64
N LEU A 324 -5.91 -16.57 -7.57
CA LEU A 324 -7.36 -16.38 -7.67
C LEU A 324 -7.71 -15.05 -8.38
N TYR A 325 -7.03 -13.95 -8.04
CA TYR A 325 -7.21 -12.67 -8.74
C TYR A 325 -6.76 -12.76 -10.20
N ALA A 326 -5.70 -13.54 -10.47
CA ALA A 326 -5.26 -13.84 -11.83
C ALA A 326 -6.30 -14.63 -12.63
N GLY A 327 -7.01 -15.56 -11.99
CA GLY A 327 -8.16 -16.25 -12.59
C GLY A 327 -9.30 -15.29 -12.95
N ILE A 328 -9.61 -14.31 -12.07
CA ILE A 328 -10.60 -13.27 -12.35
C ILE A 328 -10.14 -12.42 -13.55
N PHE A 329 -8.86 -12.02 -13.59
CA PHE A 329 -8.30 -11.34 -14.76
C PHE A 329 -8.45 -12.18 -16.03
N GLY A 330 -8.22 -13.49 -15.98
CA GLY A 330 -8.42 -14.40 -17.12
C GLY A 330 -9.87 -14.37 -17.63
N LEU A 331 -10.86 -14.34 -16.75
CA LEU A 331 -12.27 -14.17 -17.14
C LEU A 331 -12.51 -12.82 -17.86
N MET A 332 -11.87 -11.75 -17.43
CA MET A 332 -11.98 -10.45 -18.08
C MET A 332 -11.27 -10.39 -19.43
N ALA A 333 -10.07 -10.96 -19.52
CA ALA A 333 -9.20 -10.85 -20.68
C ALA A 333 -9.51 -11.87 -21.81
N TYR A 334 -10.03 -13.06 -21.44
CA TYR A 334 -10.22 -14.16 -22.40
C TYR A 334 -11.70 -14.45 -22.68
N THR A 335 -12.62 -13.57 -22.24
CA THR A 335 -14.04 -13.56 -22.63
C THR A 335 -14.46 -12.16 -23.03
N ASP A 336 -15.66 -12.00 -23.62
CA ASP A 336 -16.18 -10.68 -24.02
C ASP A 336 -16.66 -9.82 -22.84
N LEU A 337 -16.50 -10.30 -21.60
CA LEU A 337 -16.94 -9.57 -20.40
C LEU A 337 -16.21 -8.24 -20.24
N GLY A 338 -14.89 -8.21 -20.49
CA GLY A 338 -14.11 -6.97 -20.42
C GLY A 338 -14.61 -5.91 -21.40
N GLN A 339 -14.96 -6.31 -22.62
CA GLN A 339 -15.54 -5.41 -23.63
C GLN A 339 -16.94 -4.92 -23.23
N ALA A 340 -17.77 -5.80 -22.69
CA ALA A 340 -19.12 -5.44 -22.22
C ALA A 340 -19.05 -4.41 -21.08
N LEU A 341 -18.16 -4.61 -20.11
CA LEU A 341 -17.94 -3.64 -19.03
C LEU A 341 -17.37 -2.31 -19.54
N THR A 342 -16.44 -2.36 -20.49
CA THR A 342 -15.93 -1.14 -21.18
C THR A 342 -17.09 -0.35 -21.79
N GLY A 343 -17.97 -1.01 -22.55
CA GLY A 343 -19.14 -0.40 -23.15
C GLY A 343 -20.09 0.22 -22.13
N LEU A 344 -20.32 -0.47 -21.00
CA LEU A 344 -21.14 0.04 -19.91
C LEU A 344 -20.56 1.33 -19.31
N PHE A 345 -19.26 1.36 -19.01
CA PHE A 345 -18.62 2.56 -18.47
C PHE A 345 -18.65 3.72 -19.45
N VAL A 346 -18.44 3.48 -20.75
CA VAL A 346 -18.50 4.49 -21.79
C VAL A 346 -19.92 5.07 -21.91
N SER A 347 -20.95 4.20 -21.93
CA SER A 347 -22.34 4.64 -22.06
C SER A 347 -22.87 5.37 -20.83
N ALA A 348 -22.37 5.02 -19.63
CA ALA A 348 -22.85 5.57 -18.36
C ALA A 348 -22.10 6.83 -17.92
N SER A 349 -21.10 7.32 -18.69
CA SER A 349 -20.24 8.42 -18.25
C SER A 349 -19.92 9.42 -19.36
N SER A 350 -19.22 10.49 -18.97
CA SER A 350 -18.67 11.49 -19.90
C SER A 350 -17.17 11.67 -19.60
N PRO A 351 -16.37 12.26 -20.50
CA PRO A 351 -14.95 12.49 -20.26
C PRO A 351 -14.65 13.19 -18.92
N ARG A 352 -15.47 14.17 -18.54
CA ARG A 352 -15.31 14.91 -17.28
C ARG A 352 -15.76 14.13 -16.04
N ALA A 353 -16.76 13.27 -16.16
CA ALA A 353 -17.29 12.49 -15.05
C ALA A 353 -16.51 11.20 -14.80
N PHE A 354 -15.85 10.65 -15.82
CA PHE A 354 -15.21 9.36 -15.75
C PHE A 354 -14.13 9.26 -14.65
N PRO A 355 -13.22 10.23 -14.44
CA PRO A 355 -12.27 10.18 -13.34
C PRO A 355 -12.92 10.03 -11.97
N LEU A 356 -14.02 10.73 -11.72
CA LEU A 356 -14.78 10.63 -10.47
C LEU A 356 -15.48 9.28 -10.34
N ILE A 357 -16.05 8.76 -11.43
CA ILE A 357 -16.67 7.43 -11.46
C ILE A 357 -15.65 6.35 -11.15
N VAL A 358 -14.46 6.39 -11.78
CA VAL A 358 -13.35 5.48 -11.51
C VAL A 358 -12.91 5.56 -10.03
N TYR A 359 -12.79 6.77 -9.51
CA TYR A 359 -12.44 6.99 -8.10
C TYR A 359 -13.46 6.33 -7.14
N VAL A 360 -14.75 6.63 -7.31
CA VAL A 360 -15.79 6.08 -6.43
C VAL A 360 -15.89 4.57 -6.57
N TYR A 361 -15.85 4.07 -7.80
CA TYR A 361 -15.89 2.64 -8.08
C TYR A 361 -14.72 1.91 -7.43
N SER A 362 -13.51 2.41 -7.64
CA SER A 362 -12.29 1.84 -7.05
C SER A 362 -12.30 1.92 -5.51
N ALA A 363 -12.79 3.03 -4.94
CA ALA A 363 -12.92 3.21 -3.50
C ALA A 363 -13.89 2.18 -2.88
N VAL A 364 -15.05 1.96 -3.51
CA VAL A 364 -16.01 0.96 -3.05
C VAL A 364 -15.43 -0.45 -3.14
N LEU A 365 -14.82 -0.80 -4.27
CA LEU A 365 -14.22 -2.14 -4.42
C LEU A 365 -13.05 -2.36 -3.46
N ASN A 366 -12.24 -1.35 -3.17
CA ASN A 366 -11.12 -1.48 -2.24
C ASN A 366 -11.56 -1.84 -0.81
N TYR A 367 -12.78 -1.46 -0.43
CA TYR A 367 -13.31 -1.87 0.88
C TYR A 367 -13.47 -3.39 0.99
N PHE A 368 -13.84 -4.06 -0.11
CA PHE A 368 -14.03 -5.51 -0.17
C PHE A 368 -12.76 -6.26 -0.60
N ILE A 369 -11.95 -5.65 -1.47
CA ILE A 369 -10.72 -6.21 -2.03
C ILE A 369 -9.56 -5.26 -1.68
N PRO A 370 -9.01 -5.33 -0.47
CA PRO A 370 -8.00 -4.38 -0.01
C PRO A 370 -6.62 -4.69 -0.60
N SER A 371 -6.48 -4.52 -1.90
CA SER A 371 -5.23 -4.80 -2.62
C SER A 371 -5.11 -3.94 -3.87
N GLY A 372 -4.34 -2.87 -3.79
CA GLY A 372 -4.13 -1.94 -4.90
C GLY A 372 -3.51 -2.56 -6.15
N GLY A 373 -2.69 -3.61 -6.00
CA GLY A 373 -2.12 -4.33 -7.14
C GLY A 373 -3.09 -5.32 -7.76
N SER A 374 -3.63 -6.27 -6.96
CA SER A 374 -4.55 -7.31 -7.46
C SER A 374 -5.82 -6.73 -8.06
N LYS A 375 -6.37 -5.71 -7.41
CA LYS A 375 -7.58 -5.03 -7.88
C LYS A 375 -7.31 -4.29 -9.19
N TRP A 376 -6.16 -3.60 -9.32
CA TRP A 376 -5.75 -2.94 -10.57
C TRP A 376 -5.65 -3.91 -11.74
N ILE A 377 -5.15 -5.12 -11.49
CA ILE A 377 -5.07 -6.18 -12.50
C ILE A 377 -6.44 -6.42 -13.15
N VAL A 378 -7.47 -6.52 -12.35
CA VAL A 378 -8.84 -6.74 -12.83
C VAL A 378 -9.41 -5.47 -13.47
N GLU A 379 -9.33 -4.33 -12.78
CA GLU A 379 -9.98 -3.09 -13.20
C GLU A 379 -9.34 -2.46 -14.45
N ALA A 380 -8.02 -2.52 -14.60
CA ALA A 380 -7.31 -1.94 -15.73
C ALA A 380 -7.76 -2.50 -17.07
N SER A 381 -8.15 -3.77 -17.13
CA SER A 381 -8.54 -4.46 -18.36
C SER A 381 -9.79 -3.86 -19.04
N TYR A 382 -10.64 -3.15 -18.30
CA TYR A 382 -11.82 -2.46 -18.85
C TYR A 382 -11.82 -0.95 -18.60
N LEU A 383 -11.22 -0.47 -17.51
CA LEU A 383 -11.16 0.98 -17.23
C LEU A 383 -10.23 1.73 -18.20
N LEU A 384 -9.09 1.15 -18.57
CA LEU A 384 -8.17 1.79 -19.52
C LEU A 384 -8.77 1.89 -20.93
N PRO A 385 -9.36 0.81 -21.52
CA PRO A 385 -10.08 0.92 -22.78
C PRO A 385 -11.26 1.89 -22.72
N ALA A 386 -12.04 1.92 -21.62
CA ALA A 386 -13.14 2.85 -21.44
C ALA A 386 -12.64 4.31 -21.41
N GLY A 387 -11.59 4.58 -20.64
CA GLY A 387 -10.97 5.90 -20.60
C GLY A 387 -10.45 6.35 -21.97
N HIS A 388 -9.78 5.47 -22.69
CA HIS A 388 -9.31 5.75 -24.06
C HIS A 388 -10.46 6.07 -25.01
N ALA A 389 -11.55 5.30 -24.97
CA ALA A 389 -12.76 5.54 -25.79
C ALA A 389 -13.42 6.89 -25.46
N LEU A 390 -13.28 7.37 -24.22
CA LEU A 390 -13.76 8.69 -23.78
C LEU A 390 -12.73 9.81 -24.01
N GLY A 391 -11.56 9.52 -24.62
CA GLY A 391 -10.52 10.50 -24.91
C GLY A 391 -9.67 10.89 -23.70
N LEU A 392 -9.57 10.06 -22.66
CA LEU A 392 -8.67 10.28 -21.52
C LEU A 392 -7.33 9.58 -21.72
N SER A 393 -6.28 10.16 -21.12
CA SER A 393 -4.97 9.50 -21.08
C SER A 393 -4.93 8.34 -20.08
N ILE A 394 -4.03 7.38 -20.30
CA ILE A 394 -3.78 6.27 -19.38
C ILE A 394 -3.39 6.79 -17.97
N PRO A 395 -2.50 7.80 -17.82
CA PRO A 395 -2.17 8.37 -16.53
C PRO A 395 -3.38 8.91 -15.77
N THR A 396 -4.30 9.63 -16.44
CA THR A 396 -5.51 10.18 -15.80
C THR A 396 -6.38 9.07 -15.20
N VAL A 397 -6.63 8.00 -15.95
CA VAL A 397 -7.44 6.87 -15.46
C VAL A 397 -6.73 6.16 -14.30
N THR A 398 -5.42 5.93 -14.44
CA THR A 398 -4.60 5.25 -13.43
C THR A 398 -4.55 6.01 -12.12
N LEU A 399 -4.36 7.34 -12.16
CA LEU A 399 -4.33 8.16 -10.95
C LEU A 399 -5.72 8.28 -10.31
N SER A 400 -6.78 8.35 -11.10
CA SER A 400 -8.15 8.31 -10.57
C SER A 400 -8.44 7.02 -9.81
N TYR A 401 -8.02 5.88 -10.35
CA TYR A 401 -8.02 4.59 -9.67
C TYR A 401 -7.21 4.64 -8.37
N ALA A 402 -5.95 5.10 -8.43
CA ALA A 402 -5.04 5.11 -7.31
C ALA A 402 -5.57 5.94 -6.13
N TYR A 403 -6.19 7.09 -6.40
CA TYR A 403 -6.78 7.94 -5.37
C TYR A 403 -8.01 7.29 -4.72
N GLY A 404 -8.84 6.59 -5.50
CA GLY A 404 -9.98 5.82 -4.96
C GLY A 404 -9.52 4.66 -4.09
N ASP A 405 -8.59 3.88 -4.60
CA ASP A 405 -8.03 2.71 -3.93
C ASP A 405 -7.47 3.06 -2.54
N MET A 406 -6.65 4.11 -2.40
CA MET A 406 -6.02 4.43 -1.13
C MET A 406 -6.97 5.02 -0.09
N THR A 407 -8.02 5.75 -0.51
CA THR A 407 -8.88 6.51 0.42
C THR A 407 -9.58 5.61 1.43
N THR A 408 -10.10 4.47 0.98
CA THR A 408 -10.84 3.56 1.84
C THR A 408 -9.96 2.66 2.69
N ASN A 409 -8.65 2.67 2.50
CA ASN A 409 -7.71 1.98 3.40
C ASN A 409 -7.85 2.46 4.85
N LEU A 410 -8.19 3.76 5.07
CA LEU A 410 -8.39 4.31 6.42
C LEU A 410 -9.52 3.63 7.18
N ILE A 411 -10.54 3.16 6.48
CA ILE A 411 -11.73 2.55 7.09
C ILE A 411 -11.76 1.02 6.92
N GLN A 412 -10.76 0.45 6.25
CA GLN A 412 -10.65 -0.98 6.00
C GLN A 412 -9.73 -1.62 7.05
N PRO A 413 -10.26 -2.56 7.88
CA PRO A 413 -9.51 -3.12 9.03
C PRO A 413 -8.22 -3.86 8.67
N PHE A 414 -8.18 -4.50 7.50
CA PHE A 414 -7.07 -5.37 7.08
C PHE A 414 -5.70 -4.68 7.14
N TRP A 415 -5.61 -3.46 6.63
CA TRP A 415 -4.35 -2.72 6.59
C TRP A 415 -3.88 -2.22 7.96
N ALA A 416 -4.80 -2.09 8.92
CA ALA A 416 -4.47 -1.70 10.28
C ALA A 416 -3.93 -2.86 11.14
N ILE A 417 -4.13 -4.13 10.72
CA ILE A 417 -3.75 -5.32 11.51
C ILE A 417 -2.30 -5.28 12.02
N PRO A 418 -1.27 -4.96 11.21
CA PRO A 418 0.11 -4.94 11.69
C PRO A 418 0.31 -3.99 12.88
N ILE A 419 -0.26 -2.78 12.79
CA ILE A 419 -0.14 -1.75 13.84
C ILE A 419 -0.98 -2.14 15.06
N LEU A 420 -2.19 -2.65 14.85
CA LEU A 420 -3.10 -3.06 15.95
C LEU A 420 -2.54 -4.25 16.74
N THR A 421 -1.89 -5.20 16.06
CA THR A 421 -1.24 -6.34 16.71
C THR A 421 -0.15 -5.89 17.69
N VAL A 422 0.67 -4.93 17.29
CA VAL A 422 1.74 -4.39 18.13
C VAL A 422 1.20 -3.55 19.29
N THR A 423 0.14 -2.78 19.05
CA THR A 423 -0.43 -1.83 20.05
C THR A 423 -1.43 -2.46 21.01
N GLY A 424 -2.00 -3.62 20.66
CA GLY A 424 -3.06 -4.26 21.41
C GLY A 424 -4.39 -3.49 21.39
N LEU A 425 -4.56 -2.52 20.50
CA LEU A 425 -5.83 -1.86 20.21
C LEU A 425 -6.66 -2.71 19.26
N ARG A 426 -7.98 -2.58 19.37
CA ARG A 426 -8.92 -3.09 18.36
C ARG A 426 -9.16 -1.99 17.31
N PHE A 427 -9.51 -2.37 16.09
CA PHE A 427 -9.83 -1.40 15.03
C PHE A 427 -10.94 -0.43 15.47
N GLY A 428 -11.95 -0.92 16.22
CA GLY A 428 -13.01 -0.09 16.80
C GLY A 428 -12.53 1.04 17.71
N ASP A 429 -11.34 0.90 18.32
CA ASP A 429 -10.80 1.93 19.22
C ASP A 429 -10.27 3.16 18.46
N ILE A 430 -9.88 3.00 17.19
CA ILE A 430 -9.36 4.08 16.31
C ILE A 430 -10.36 4.49 15.22
N MET A 431 -11.42 3.71 15.00
CA MET A 431 -12.34 3.84 13.88
C MET A 431 -13.00 5.23 13.77
N GLY A 432 -13.32 5.85 14.91
CA GLY A 432 -13.92 7.19 14.93
C GLY A 432 -13.02 8.25 14.25
N TYR A 433 -11.72 8.19 14.52
CA TYR A 433 -10.73 9.05 13.88
C TYR A 433 -10.58 8.69 12.39
N CYS A 434 -10.46 7.40 12.08
CA CYS A 434 -10.31 6.92 10.71
C CYS A 434 -11.48 7.34 9.81
N PHE A 435 -12.75 7.22 10.29
CA PHE A 435 -13.92 7.66 9.54
C PHE A 435 -13.95 9.16 9.27
N LEU A 436 -13.62 9.95 10.29
CA LEU A 436 -13.62 11.39 10.13
C LEU A 436 -12.56 11.84 9.14
N ILE A 437 -11.34 11.27 9.24
CA ILE A 437 -10.26 11.56 8.30
C ILE A 437 -10.65 11.11 6.89
N ALA A 438 -11.16 9.88 6.73
CA ALA A 438 -11.58 9.37 5.42
C ALA A 438 -12.68 10.21 4.79
N GLY A 439 -13.68 10.66 5.58
CA GLY A 439 -14.74 11.54 5.10
C GLY A 439 -14.23 12.90 4.62
N LEU A 440 -13.28 13.52 5.35
CA LEU A 440 -12.67 14.78 4.94
C LEU A 440 -11.75 14.59 3.73
N MET A 441 -11.00 13.49 3.66
CA MET A 441 -10.18 13.15 2.50
C MET A 441 -11.02 12.82 1.26
N LEU A 442 -12.20 12.23 1.42
CA LEU A 442 -13.13 12.02 0.31
C LEU A 442 -13.54 13.35 -0.32
N VAL A 443 -13.91 14.34 0.50
CA VAL A 443 -14.23 15.69 0.00
C VAL A 443 -13.03 16.30 -0.73
N PHE A 444 -11.84 16.22 -0.14
CA PHE A 444 -10.60 16.69 -0.77
C PHE A 444 -10.37 16.02 -2.13
N ASN A 445 -10.50 14.70 -2.22
CA ASN A 445 -10.27 13.93 -3.43
C ASN A 445 -11.29 14.23 -4.54
N VAL A 446 -12.58 14.40 -4.18
CA VAL A 446 -13.60 14.84 -5.15
C VAL A 446 -13.22 16.19 -5.74
N LEU A 447 -12.82 17.17 -4.91
CA LEU A 447 -12.39 18.48 -5.39
C LEU A 447 -11.14 18.40 -6.25
N ALA A 448 -10.16 17.58 -5.88
CA ALA A 448 -8.95 17.36 -6.68
C ALA A 448 -9.27 16.74 -8.05
N LEU A 449 -10.17 15.75 -8.10
CA LEU A 449 -10.56 15.08 -9.34
C LEU A 449 -11.37 15.96 -10.29
N LEU A 450 -12.09 16.97 -9.79
CA LEU A 450 -12.70 17.99 -10.65
C LEU A 450 -11.66 18.82 -11.41
N LEU A 451 -10.42 18.88 -10.91
CA LEU A 451 -9.30 19.61 -11.49
C LEU A 451 -8.30 18.72 -12.24
N ILE A 452 -8.51 17.39 -12.24
CA ILE A 452 -7.58 16.47 -12.93
C ILE A 452 -7.58 16.74 -14.43
N PRO A 453 -6.40 16.87 -15.09
CA PRO A 453 -6.31 16.98 -16.52
C PRO A 453 -6.84 15.71 -17.20
N LEU A 454 -7.61 15.84 -18.28
CA LEU A 454 -8.09 14.69 -19.07
C LEU A 454 -6.97 14.06 -19.88
N GLN A 455 -5.93 14.85 -20.15
CA GLN A 455 -4.68 14.45 -20.82
C GLN A 455 -3.52 14.86 -19.89
N LEU A 456 -3.08 13.91 -19.06
CA LEU A 456 -1.89 14.07 -18.21
C LEU A 456 -0.62 13.75 -18.99
#